data_ccdf1d069782e618c1fdac06dd9722fb
#
_entry.id   ccdf1d069782e618c1fdac06dd9722fb
#
_cell.length_a   1.000
_cell.length_b   1.000
_cell.length_c   1.000
_cell.angle_alpha   90.00
_cell.angle_beta   90.00
_cell.angle_gamma   90.00
#
_symmetry.space_group_name_H-M   'P 1'
#
loop_
_entity.id
_entity.type
_entity.pdbx_description
1 polymer ?
#
loop_
_entity_poly.entity_id
_entity_poly.type
_entity_poly.pdbx_seq_one_letter_code
_entity_poly.pdbx_strand_id
1 'polypeptide(L)'
;MVFLSRPGHTFYGVIILKAYHRNINWTGFVPDAQGRERLISTLCLLHPSVSRQVLGKSLCGRSIDLLQLGAGDDPVLLCGAFHGMEWLTSLLLLRFTAQMAAALETGALISEIKLGDFLRRRGVMVIPCVNPDGVEISIHGSAAAGECRELVHNASRGDASRWQANARGVDLNHNFNAGWEALHALEQQQGIHCPAPTRYGGEYPESEPESRLLCDFCRSQYFRHALAFHSQGEEIYWDFGEHTPEKSRLMAQVMAASSGYKMSEPEALATGGGFKDWFISYLHRPAFTIEIGKGKNPLPLSDLPNIHQTLEEMLVFSVIM
;
A
#
# COMPACT_ATOMS: atom_id res chain seq x y z
N MET A 1 -48.35 23.67 5.78
CA MET A 1 -46.96 24.14 5.76
C MET A 1 -46.11 23.04 5.17
N VAL A 2 -45.85 23.13 3.86
CA VAL A 2 -45.17 22.05 3.09
C VAL A 2 -43.70 22.37 3.11
N PHE A 3 -42.89 21.48 3.70
CA PHE A 3 -41.44 21.53 3.60
C PHE A 3 -40.97 21.01 2.23
N LEU A 4 -40.60 21.94 1.36
CA LEU A 4 -39.91 21.63 0.12
C LEU A 4 -38.46 21.23 0.45
N SER A 5 -38.15 19.96 0.30
CA SER A 5 -36.78 19.42 0.25
C SER A 5 -36.07 20.00 -0.97
N ARG A 6 -34.92 20.61 -0.79
CA ARG A 6 -34.05 21.10 -1.89
C ARG A 6 -33.26 19.90 -2.46
N PRO A 7 -33.55 19.43 -3.65
CA PRO A 7 -32.71 18.44 -4.33
C PRO A 7 -31.69 19.17 -5.21
N GLY A 8 -30.52 19.48 -4.71
CA GLY A 8 -29.53 20.20 -5.54
C GLY A 8 -28.08 19.87 -5.25
N HIS A 9 -27.74 19.58 -4.01
CA HIS A 9 -26.33 19.47 -3.64
C HIS A 9 -25.68 18.11 -3.92
N THR A 10 -26.42 17.03 -3.88
CA THR A 10 -25.89 15.66 -4.07
C THR A 10 -25.50 15.38 -5.51
N PHE A 11 -26.26 15.90 -6.47
CA PHE A 11 -26.02 15.69 -7.91
C PHE A 11 -24.78 16.46 -8.42
N TYR A 12 -24.56 17.67 -7.92
CA TYR A 12 -23.38 18.48 -8.27
C TYR A 12 -22.08 17.87 -7.72
N GLY A 13 -22.08 17.40 -6.49
CA GLY A 13 -20.90 16.76 -5.88
C GLY A 13 -20.45 15.49 -6.64
N VAL A 14 -21.39 14.64 -7.03
CA VAL A 14 -21.09 13.42 -7.82
C VAL A 14 -20.58 13.74 -9.23
N ILE A 15 -21.10 14.82 -9.85
CA ILE A 15 -20.63 15.24 -11.19
C ILE A 15 -19.22 15.82 -11.10
N ILE A 16 -18.89 16.59 -10.08
CA ILE A 16 -17.56 17.18 -9.90
C ILE A 16 -16.51 16.08 -9.63
N LEU A 17 -16.77 15.13 -8.72
CA LEU A 17 -15.88 13.97 -8.51
C LEU A 17 -15.62 13.19 -9.80
N LYS A 18 -16.66 12.88 -10.56
CA LYS A 18 -16.53 12.20 -11.87
C LYS A 18 -15.73 13.03 -12.87
N ALA A 19 -15.78 14.36 -12.82
CA ALA A 19 -15.01 15.24 -13.70
C ALA A 19 -13.52 15.27 -13.33
N TYR A 20 -13.19 15.37 -12.06
CA TYR A 20 -11.78 15.35 -11.60
C TYR A 20 -11.07 14.02 -11.84
N HIS A 21 -11.75 12.89 -11.66
CA HIS A 21 -11.19 11.56 -11.96
C HIS A 21 -10.98 11.31 -13.46
N ARG A 22 -11.71 12.02 -14.35
CA ARG A 22 -11.57 11.86 -15.81
C ARG A 22 -10.28 12.43 -16.38
N ASN A 23 -9.56 13.25 -15.64
CA ASN A 23 -8.36 13.93 -16.12
C ASN A 23 -7.07 13.13 -15.92
N ILE A 24 -7.09 12.06 -15.10
CA ILE A 24 -5.93 11.19 -14.88
C ILE A 24 -6.20 9.83 -15.55
N ASN A 25 -5.37 9.47 -16.51
CA ASN A 25 -5.44 8.16 -17.14
C ASN A 25 -4.69 7.12 -16.29
N TRP A 26 -5.40 6.50 -15.34
CA TRP A 26 -4.84 5.56 -14.38
C TRP A 26 -4.31 4.27 -14.98
N THR A 27 -4.81 3.87 -16.15
CA THR A 27 -4.46 2.62 -16.84
C THR A 27 -3.68 2.85 -18.13
N GLY A 28 -3.32 4.09 -18.42
CA GLY A 28 -2.58 4.46 -19.63
C GLY A 28 -1.06 4.44 -19.48
N PHE A 29 -0.55 4.14 -18.29
CA PHE A 29 0.88 4.14 -18.01
C PHE A 29 1.32 2.80 -17.42
N VAL A 30 2.51 2.37 -17.81
CA VAL A 30 3.24 1.36 -17.06
C VAL A 30 3.59 1.98 -15.70
N PRO A 31 3.32 1.31 -14.55
CA PRO A 31 3.52 1.88 -13.22
C PRO A 31 4.98 1.79 -12.72
N ASP A 32 5.93 1.94 -13.64
CA ASP A 32 7.36 2.08 -13.32
C ASP A 32 7.67 3.40 -12.62
N ALA A 33 8.92 3.66 -12.27
CA ALA A 33 9.32 4.88 -11.55
C ALA A 33 8.92 6.14 -12.31
N GLN A 34 9.05 6.16 -13.65
CA GLN A 34 8.68 7.30 -14.47
C GLN A 34 7.16 7.49 -14.53
N GLY A 35 6.41 6.40 -14.67
CA GLY A 35 4.95 6.42 -14.66
C GLY A 35 4.39 6.89 -13.31
N ARG A 36 4.93 6.38 -12.20
CA ARG A 36 4.56 6.84 -10.84
C ARG A 36 4.88 8.32 -10.64
N GLU A 37 6.08 8.76 -11.03
CA GLU A 37 6.48 10.17 -10.94
C GLU A 37 5.51 11.08 -11.68
N ARG A 38 5.12 10.72 -12.91
CA ARG A 38 4.14 11.48 -13.70
C ARG A 38 2.78 11.54 -13.01
N LEU A 39 2.30 10.40 -12.45
CA LEU A 39 1.03 10.34 -11.74
C LEU A 39 1.06 11.19 -10.47
N ILE A 40 2.10 11.08 -9.65
CA ILE A 40 2.26 11.85 -8.41
C ILE A 40 2.35 13.35 -8.72
N SER A 41 3.17 13.74 -9.70
CA SER A 41 3.31 15.15 -10.10
C SER A 41 2.01 15.72 -10.64
N THR A 42 1.28 14.95 -11.47
CA THR A 42 -0.05 15.34 -11.97
C THR A 42 -1.06 15.47 -10.82
N LEU A 43 -1.05 14.53 -9.88
CA LEU A 43 -1.94 14.53 -8.73
C LEU A 43 -1.69 15.78 -7.86
N CYS A 44 -0.44 16.09 -7.53
CA CYS A 44 -0.10 17.27 -6.73
C CYS A 44 -0.40 18.59 -7.48
N LEU A 45 -0.28 18.60 -8.81
CA LEU A 45 -0.65 19.77 -9.62
C LEU A 45 -2.17 20.00 -9.63
N LEU A 46 -2.97 18.94 -9.72
CA LEU A 46 -4.43 19.01 -9.77
C LEU A 46 -5.05 19.22 -8.39
N HIS A 47 -4.39 18.78 -7.33
CA HIS A 47 -4.89 18.78 -5.96
C HIS A 47 -3.91 19.46 -5.01
N PRO A 48 -4.02 20.78 -4.80
CA PRO A 48 -3.15 21.52 -3.88
C PRO A 48 -3.25 21.08 -2.41
N SER A 49 -4.30 20.34 -2.05
CA SER A 49 -4.47 19.73 -0.72
C SER A 49 -3.55 18.52 -0.47
N VAL A 50 -2.89 18.01 -1.49
CA VAL A 50 -1.92 16.92 -1.37
C VAL A 50 -0.52 17.48 -1.23
N SER A 51 0.13 17.26 -0.09
CA SER A 51 1.55 17.51 0.06
C SER A 51 2.36 16.27 -0.30
N ARG A 52 3.54 16.47 -0.92
CA ARG A 52 4.49 15.41 -1.27
C ARG A 52 5.82 15.63 -0.55
N GLN A 53 6.37 14.56 -0.02
CA GLN A 53 7.72 14.50 0.54
C GLN A 53 8.42 13.25 0.02
N VAL A 54 9.72 13.34 -0.26
CA VAL A 54 10.57 12.15 -0.45
C VAL A 54 11.08 11.73 0.91
N LEU A 55 10.63 10.55 1.38
CA LEU A 55 11.06 9.99 2.68
C LEU A 55 12.53 9.54 2.62
N GLY A 56 12.93 8.96 1.49
CA GLY A 56 14.27 8.45 1.29
C GLY A 56 14.45 7.82 -0.07
N LYS A 57 15.48 6.99 -0.18
CA LYS A 57 15.87 6.30 -1.42
C LYS A 57 15.92 4.80 -1.20
N SER A 58 15.52 4.05 -2.23
CA SER A 58 15.75 2.62 -2.34
C SER A 58 17.23 2.30 -2.56
N LEU A 59 17.58 1.03 -2.56
CA LEU A 59 18.92 0.55 -2.80
C LEU A 59 19.52 1.08 -4.13
N CYS A 60 18.72 1.13 -5.20
CA CYS A 60 19.15 1.68 -6.50
C CYS A 60 18.93 3.21 -6.61
N GLY A 61 18.65 3.90 -5.52
CA GLY A 61 18.54 5.36 -5.47
C GLY A 61 17.20 5.93 -5.97
N ARG A 62 16.17 5.10 -6.13
CA ARG A 62 14.81 5.55 -6.50
C ARG A 62 14.09 6.14 -5.30
N SER A 63 13.26 7.16 -5.55
CA SER A 63 12.52 7.84 -4.47
C SER A 63 11.44 6.94 -3.88
N ILE A 64 11.33 6.97 -2.54
CA ILE A 64 10.18 6.48 -1.78
C ILE A 64 9.42 7.72 -1.34
N ASP A 65 8.25 7.91 -1.96
CA ASP A 65 7.44 9.11 -1.79
C ASP A 65 6.39 8.94 -0.69
N LEU A 66 6.18 9.99 0.07
CA LEU A 66 5.08 10.16 1.00
C LEU A 66 4.12 11.22 0.45
N LEU A 67 2.85 10.90 0.37
CA LEU A 67 1.77 11.84 0.10
C LEU A 67 0.96 12.01 1.38
N GLN A 68 0.64 13.26 1.73
CA GLN A 68 -0.13 13.57 2.93
C GLN A 68 -1.34 14.42 2.56
N LEU A 69 -2.49 14.10 3.16
CA LEU A 69 -3.73 14.83 3.06
C LEU A 69 -4.29 15.14 4.44
N GLY A 70 -4.84 16.33 4.57
CA GLY A 70 -5.43 16.80 5.81
C GLY A 70 -4.39 17.14 6.88
N ALA A 71 -4.87 17.35 8.09
CA ALA A 71 -4.05 17.69 9.25
C ALA A 71 -4.49 16.86 10.45
N GLY A 72 -3.59 16.65 11.38
CA GLY A 72 -3.89 15.92 12.60
C GLY A 72 -2.68 15.15 13.12
N ASP A 73 -2.69 14.90 14.41
CA ASP A 73 -1.58 14.24 15.11
C ASP A 73 -1.71 12.71 15.10
N ASP A 74 -2.79 12.17 14.52
CA ASP A 74 -3.13 10.75 14.50
C ASP A 74 -3.54 10.24 13.11
N PRO A 75 -2.71 10.41 12.06
CA PRO A 75 -3.05 9.97 10.71
C PRO A 75 -3.14 8.44 10.60
N VAL A 76 -3.81 7.97 9.55
CA VAL A 76 -3.73 6.58 9.07
C VAL A 76 -2.58 6.48 8.08
N LEU A 77 -1.85 5.36 8.10
CA LEU A 77 -0.80 5.06 7.12
C LEU A 77 -1.27 4.01 6.12
N LEU A 78 -1.20 4.34 4.84
CA LEU A 78 -1.50 3.44 3.73
C LEU A 78 -0.22 3.18 2.93
N CYS A 79 0.21 1.93 2.81
CA CYS A 79 1.43 1.55 2.10
C CYS A 79 1.12 0.52 1.01
N GLY A 80 1.72 0.67 -0.17
CA GLY A 80 1.57 -0.29 -1.27
C GLY A 80 2.88 -0.70 -1.91
N ALA A 81 2.82 -1.66 -2.80
CA ALA A 81 3.94 -2.20 -3.57
C ALA A 81 5.17 -2.55 -2.69
N PHE A 82 4.95 -3.38 -1.68
CA PHE A 82 6.03 -4.05 -0.94
C PHE A 82 6.73 -5.08 -1.82
N HIS A 83 5.96 -5.78 -2.66
CA HIS A 83 6.47 -6.71 -3.64
C HIS A 83 6.48 -6.12 -5.05
N GLY A 84 7.56 -6.38 -5.79
CA GLY A 84 7.79 -5.77 -7.09
C GLY A 84 6.68 -6.03 -8.11
N MET A 85 6.19 -7.26 -8.21
CA MET A 85 5.13 -7.63 -9.15
C MET A 85 3.72 -7.16 -8.73
N GLU A 86 3.57 -6.59 -7.53
CA GLU A 86 2.27 -6.14 -6.97
C GLU A 86 2.04 -4.64 -7.15
N TRP A 87 2.59 -4.09 -8.21
CA TRP A 87 2.59 -2.67 -8.52
C TRP A 87 1.19 -2.05 -8.70
N LEU A 88 0.14 -2.88 -8.92
CA LEU A 88 -1.24 -2.39 -9.03
C LEU A 88 -1.72 -1.73 -7.72
N THR A 89 -1.21 -2.16 -6.58
CA THR A 89 -1.49 -1.57 -5.27
C THR A 89 -1.07 -0.10 -5.18
N SER A 90 0.05 0.25 -5.83
CA SER A 90 0.52 1.64 -5.95
C SER A 90 -0.50 2.51 -6.70
N LEU A 91 -1.03 2.01 -7.82
CA LEU A 91 -2.05 2.73 -8.60
C LEU A 91 -3.38 2.86 -7.86
N LEU A 92 -3.79 1.82 -7.13
CA LEU A 92 -4.98 1.88 -6.27
C LEU A 92 -4.86 3.00 -5.25
N LEU A 93 -3.73 3.08 -4.55
CA LEU A 93 -3.49 4.10 -3.52
C LEU A 93 -3.41 5.51 -4.12
N LEU A 94 -2.73 5.69 -5.25
CA LEU A 94 -2.68 6.99 -5.93
C LEU A 94 -4.06 7.45 -6.40
N ARG A 95 -4.87 6.54 -6.93
CA ARG A 95 -6.25 6.83 -7.34
C ARG A 95 -7.13 7.20 -6.15
N PHE A 96 -7.02 6.49 -5.04
CA PHE A 96 -7.75 6.81 -3.82
C PHE A 96 -7.28 8.14 -3.21
N THR A 97 -5.99 8.45 -3.28
CA THR A 97 -5.43 9.75 -2.87
C THR A 97 -6.06 10.91 -3.65
N ALA A 98 -6.20 10.78 -4.97
CA ALA A 98 -6.88 11.79 -5.79
C ALA A 98 -8.36 11.95 -5.40
N GLN A 99 -9.04 10.85 -5.09
CA GLN A 99 -10.44 10.85 -4.67
C GLN A 99 -10.61 11.53 -3.30
N MET A 100 -9.74 11.23 -2.35
CA MET A 100 -9.70 11.90 -1.03
C MET A 100 -9.43 13.40 -1.16
N ALA A 101 -8.48 13.78 -2.00
CA ALA A 101 -8.14 15.19 -2.24
C ALA A 101 -9.32 15.95 -2.82
N ALA A 102 -9.97 15.39 -3.84
CA ALA A 102 -11.18 15.99 -4.42
C ALA A 102 -12.31 16.16 -3.37
N ALA A 103 -12.51 15.14 -2.50
CA ALA A 103 -13.49 15.22 -1.42
C ALA A 103 -13.14 16.30 -0.39
N LEU A 104 -11.85 16.43 -0.06
CA LEU A 104 -11.37 17.47 0.88
C LEU A 104 -11.55 18.87 0.31
N GLU A 105 -11.29 19.07 -0.98
CA GLU A 105 -11.35 20.36 -1.66
C GLU A 105 -12.77 20.81 -1.99
N THR A 106 -13.64 19.88 -2.39
CA THR A 106 -14.99 20.20 -2.89
C THR A 106 -16.11 19.93 -1.89
N GLY A 107 -15.82 19.15 -0.82
CA GLY A 107 -16.84 18.65 0.10
C GLY A 107 -17.70 17.52 -0.48
N ALA A 108 -17.27 16.92 -1.60
CA ALA A 108 -18.00 15.82 -2.22
C ALA A 108 -18.00 14.56 -1.34
N LEU A 109 -19.05 13.75 -1.49
CA LEU A 109 -19.19 12.49 -0.78
C LEU A 109 -18.42 11.38 -1.50
N ILE A 110 -17.79 10.50 -0.74
CA ILE A 110 -17.30 9.19 -1.20
C ILE A 110 -18.07 8.14 -0.41
N SER A 111 -18.72 7.21 -1.09
CA SER A 111 -19.60 6.21 -0.47
C SER A 111 -20.57 6.81 0.55
N GLU A 112 -21.22 7.92 0.16
CA GLU A 112 -22.16 8.70 0.97
C GLU A 112 -21.58 9.37 2.24
N ILE A 113 -20.26 9.31 2.42
CA ILE A 113 -19.54 9.86 3.58
C ILE A 113 -18.84 11.18 3.21
N LYS A 114 -18.95 12.19 4.08
CA LYS A 114 -18.18 13.44 4.01
C LYS A 114 -16.74 13.22 4.48
N LEU A 115 -15.97 12.43 3.74
CA LEU A 115 -14.61 12.06 4.11
C LEU A 115 -13.70 13.29 4.33
N GLY A 116 -13.90 14.37 3.59
CA GLY A 116 -13.15 15.62 3.76
C GLY A 116 -13.22 16.20 5.18
N ASP A 117 -14.31 16.00 5.91
CA ASP A 117 -14.44 16.47 7.30
C ASP A 117 -13.56 15.67 8.27
N PHE A 118 -13.40 14.38 8.02
CA PHE A 118 -12.49 13.51 8.78
C PHE A 118 -11.02 13.83 8.45
N LEU A 119 -10.70 14.00 7.18
CA LEU A 119 -9.34 14.34 6.72
C LEU A 119 -8.85 15.66 7.33
N ARG A 120 -9.71 16.68 7.44
CA ARG A 120 -9.36 17.95 8.09
C ARG A 120 -8.96 17.81 9.56
N ARG A 121 -9.47 16.78 10.24
CA ARG A 121 -9.21 16.55 11.67
C ARG A 121 -8.09 15.57 11.94
N ARG A 122 -7.96 14.54 11.10
CA ARG A 122 -7.13 13.37 11.40
C ARG A 122 -6.04 13.09 10.38
N GLY A 123 -6.22 13.45 9.14
CA GLY A 123 -5.24 13.21 8.09
C GLY A 123 -5.02 11.75 7.68
N VAL A 124 -4.37 11.62 6.53
CA VAL A 124 -3.91 10.34 5.96
C VAL A 124 -2.53 10.53 5.38
N MET A 125 -1.66 9.55 5.57
CA MET A 125 -0.34 9.45 4.95
C MET A 125 -0.30 8.23 4.04
N VAL A 126 0.19 8.41 2.82
CA VAL A 126 0.21 7.37 1.80
C VAL A 126 1.63 7.21 1.27
N ILE A 127 2.17 6.01 1.35
CA ILE A 127 3.41 5.59 0.67
C ILE A 127 3.00 4.67 -0.49
N PRO A 128 2.86 5.20 -1.72
CA PRO A 128 2.29 4.42 -2.82
C PRO A 128 3.17 3.23 -3.22
N CYS A 129 4.48 3.32 -3.01
CA CYS A 129 5.42 2.29 -3.41
C CYS A 129 6.58 2.21 -2.40
N VAL A 130 6.60 1.15 -1.61
CA VAL A 130 7.66 0.86 -0.64
C VAL A 130 8.89 0.28 -1.33
N ASN A 131 8.69 -0.54 -2.38
CA ASN A 131 9.74 -1.25 -3.11
C ASN A 131 9.85 -0.77 -4.58
N PRO A 132 10.33 0.45 -4.83
CA PRO A 132 10.40 0.95 -6.20
C PRO A 132 11.40 0.17 -7.08
N ASP A 133 12.43 -0.43 -6.50
CA ASP A 133 13.41 -1.24 -7.23
C ASP A 133 12.79 -2.57 -7.69
N GLY A 134 12.07 -3.25 -6.80
CA GLY A 134 11.38 -4.48 -7.15
C GLY A 134 10.35 -4.28 -8.27
N VAL A 135 9.61 -3.15 -8.24
CA VAL A 135 8.66 -2.80 -9.30
C VAL A 135 9.38 -2.62 -10.64
N GLU A 136 10.48 -1.88 -10.68
CA GLU A 136 11.28 -1.71 -11.90
C GLU A 136 11.80 -3.04 -12.45
N ILE A 137 12.29 -3.90 -11.56
CA ILE A 137 12.81 -5.22 -11.93
C ILE A 137 11.67 -6.11 -12.50
N SER A 138 10.51 -6.09 -11.86
CA SER A 138 9.36 -6.86 -12.33
C SER A 138 8.88 -6.42 -13.73
N ILE A 139 8.99 -5.12 -14.04
CA ILE A 139 8.52 -4.56 -15.32
C ILE A 139 9.61 -4.64 -16.41
N HIS A 140 10.86 -4.31 -16.07
CA HIS A 140 11.94 -4.11 -17.03
C HIS A 140 13.03 -5.18 -16.97
N GLY A 141 12.90 -6.17 -16.07
CA GLY A 141 13.87 -7.24 -15.90
C GLY A 141 15.12 -6.82 -15.10
N SER A 142 16.10 -7.70 -15.07
CA SER A 142 17.32 -7.52 -14.28
C SER A 142 18.15 -6.28 -14.66
N ALA A 143 17.99 -5.73 -15.86
CA ALA A 143 18.66 -4.50 -16.28
C ALA A 143 18.30 -3.28 -15.38
N ALA A 144 17.14 -3.32 -14.74
CA ALA A 144 16.68 -2.27 -13.83
C ALA A 144 17.30 -2.34 -12.43
N ALA A 145 18.05 -3.41 -12.09
CA ALA A 145 18.61 -3.65 -10.78
C ALA A 145 19.96 -2.94 -10.51
N GLY A 146 20.45 -2.10 -11.44
CA GLY A 146 21.72 -1.40 -11.28
C GLY A 146 22.89 -2.36 -11.05
N GLU A 147 23.65 -2.16 -10.00
CA GLU A 147 24.79 -3.01 -9.63
C GLU A 147 24.39 -4.45 -9.28
N CYS A 148 23.14 -4.67 -8.88
CA CYS A 148 22.61 -6.00 -8.56
C CYS A 148 22.11 -6.79 -9.78
N ARG A 149 22.38 -6.31 -11.01
CA ARG A 149 21.87 -6.91 -12.26
C ARG A 149 22.15 -8.40 -12.38
N GLU A 150 23.40 -8.81 -12.13
CA GLU A 150 23.80 -10.21 -12.25
C GLU A 150 23.11 -11.09 -11.20
N LEU A 151 23.03 -10.62 -9.97
CA LEU A 151 22.29 -11.30 -8.89
C LEU A 151 20.85 -11.55 -9.31
N VAL A 152 20.15 -10.50 -9.74
CA VAL A 152 18.74 -10.59 -10.15
C VAL A 152 18.58 -11.51 -11.36
N HIS A 153 19.46 -11.41 -12.36
CA HIS A 153 19.43 -12.28 -13.54
C HIS A 153 19.55 -13.75 -13.14
N ASN A 154 20.52 -14.07 -12.29
CA ASN A 154 20.78 -15.45 -11.86
C ASN A 154 19.64 -15.98 -10.96
N ALA A 155 19.21 -15.20 -9.97
CA ALA A 155 18.14 -15.59 -9.05
C ALA A 155 16.80 -15.77 -9.77
N SER A 156 16.49 -14.92 -10.77
CA SER A 156 15.27 -15.03 -11.58
C SER A 156 15.37 -16.02 -12.74
N ARG A 157 16.54 -16.61 -12.97
CA ARG A 157 16.83 -17.46 -14.15
C ARG A 157 16.49 -16.75 -15.48
N GLY A 158 16.69 -15.43 -15.51
CA GLY A 158 16.42 -14.58 -16.67
C GLY A 158 15.00 -14.07 -16.82
N ASP A 159 14.02 -14.56 -16.06
CA ASP A 159 12.65 -14.06 -16.05
C ASP A 159 12.31 -13.44 -14.68
N ALA A 160 12.34 -12.12 -14.60
CA ALA A 160 12.01 -11.35 -13.42
C ALA A 160 10.57 -10.82 -13.41
N SER A 161 9.69 -11.24 -14.31
CA SER A 161 8.31 -10.75 -14.39
C SER A 161 7.50 -10.99 -13.10
N ARG A 162 7.91 -11.96 -12.29
CA ARG A 162 7.30 -12.30 -11.00
C ARG A 162 8.20 -11.96 -9.80
N TRP A 163 9.09 -11.00 -9.97
CA TRP A 163 10.00 -10.57 -8.91
C TRP A 163 9.24 -9.86 -7.78
N GLN A 164 9.36 -10.36 -6.55
CA GLN A 164 8.78 -9.77 -5.34
C GLN A 164 9.80 -8.92 -4.58
N ALA A 165 11.02 -9.43 -4.46
CA ALA A 165 12.10 -8.88 -3.66
C ALA A 165 12.50 -7.44 -4.07
N ASN A 166 13.37 -6.81 -3.27
CA ASN A 166 14.08 -5.60 -3.68
C ASN A 166 15.25 -5.93 -4.66
N ALA A 167 16.09 -4.97 -4.99
CA ALA A 167 17.20 -5.19 -5.93
C ALA A 167 18.25 -6.17 -5.41
N ARG A 168 18.40 -6.33 -4.08
CA ARG A 168 19.34 -7.27 -3.46
C ARG A 168 18.77 -8.68 -3.32
N GLY A 169 17.54 -8.92 -3.79
CA GLY A 169 16.89 -10.23 -3.67
C GLY A 169 16.37 -10.49 -2.25
N VAL A 170 16.11 -9.46 -1.48
CA VAL A 170 15.48 -9.54 -0.16
C VAL A 170 14.00 -9.22 -0.29
N ASP A 171 13.16 -10.11 0.19
CA ASP A 171 11.72 -9.91 0.29
C ASP A 171 11.44 -8.93 1.46
N LEU A 172 11.01 -7.72 1.13
CA LEU A 172 10.82 -6.69 2.15
C LEU A 172 9.78 -7.09 3.20
N ASN A 173 8.75 -7.85 2.82
CA ASN A 173 7.73 -8.31 3.75
C ASN A 173 8.15 -9.54 4.58
N HIS A 174 9.43 -9.92 4.49
CA HIS A 174 10.14 -10.88 5.33
C HIS A 174 11.29 -10.23 6.11
N ASN A 175 11.51 -8.90 5.96
CA ASN A 175 12.68 -8.22 6.50
C ASN A 175 12.41 -7.35 7.74
N PHE A 176 11.16 -7.29 8.23
CA PHE A 176 10.82 -6.55 9.44
C PHE A 176 11.11 -7.36 10.71
N ASN A 177 11.47 -6.66 11.80
CA ASN A 177 11.78 -7.29 13.09
C ASN A 177 10.50 -7.66 13.86
N ALA A 178 9.81 -8.69 13.39
CA ALA A 178 8.60 -9.24 14.01
C ALA A 178 8.59 -10.77 13.88
N GLY A 179 9.17 -11.47 14.85
CA GLY A 179 9.35 -12.92 14.74
C GLY A 179 10.30 -13.35 13.61
N TRP A 180 11.17 -12.44 13.17
CA TRP A 180 12.07 -12.63 12.02
C TRP A 180 12.94 -13.88 12.16
N GLU A 181 13.50 -14.15 13.33
CA GLU A 181 14.36 -15.32 13.56
C GLU A 181 13.62 -16.65 13.31
N ALA A 182 12.37 -16.73 13.79
CA ALA A 182 11.54 -17.91 13.57
C ALA A 182 11.17 -18.09 12.10
N LEU A 183 10.79 -17.00 11.43
CA LEU A 183 10.52 -17.00 9.98
C LEU A 183 11.76 -17.39 9.19
N HIS A 184 12.92 -16.81 9.50
CA HIS A 184 14.18 -17.11 8.82
C HIS A 184 14.60 -18.59 8.98
N ALA A 185 14.35 -19.18 10.15
CA ALA A 185 14.55 -20.61 10.35
C ALA A 185 13.64 -21.47 9.46
N LEU A 186 12.38 -21.04 9.24
CA LEU A 186 11.45 -21.71 8.31
C LEU A 186 11.89 -21.54 6.85
N GLU A 187 12.36 -20.35 6.45
CA GLU A 187 12.94 -20.09 5.13
C GLU A 187 14.08 -21.07 4.85
N GLN A 188 15.03 -21.21 5.80
CA GLN A 188 16.14 -22.14 5.69
C GLN A 188 15.67 -23.60 5.55
N GLN A 189 14.67 -24.03 6.32
CA GLN A 189 14.10 -25.38 6.18
C GLN A 189 13.47 -25.61 4.80
N GLN A 190 12.99 -24.56 4.15
CA GLN A 190 12.43 -24.60 2.79
C GLN A 190 13.51 -24.40 1.69
N GLY A 191 14.79 -24.37 2.06
CA GLY A 191 15.91 -24.21 1.13
C GLY A 191 16.16 -22.77 0.67
N ILE A 192 15.62 -21.77 1.37
CA ILE A 192 15.83 -20.35 1.06
C ILE A 192 16.98 -19.85 1.94
N HIS A 193 18.21 -19.87 1.42
CA HIS A 193 19.43 -19.55 2.17
C HIS A 193 20.17 -18.31 1.65
N CYS A 194 19.71 -17.73 0.55
CA CYS A 194 20.41 -16.64 -0.13
C CYS A 194 19.41 -15.76 -0.89
N PRO A 195 19.86 -14.60 -1.43
CA PRO A 195 19.05 -13.73 -2.26
C PRO A 195 18.21 -14.47 -3.29
N ALA A 196 16.90 -14.21 -3.28
CA ALA A 196 15.91 -14.93 -4.07
C ALA A 196 14.84 -13.97 -4.63
N PRO A 197 14.04 -14.39 -5.62
CA PRO A 197 12.94 -13.60 -6.12
C PRO A 197 11.85 -13.31 -5.08
N THR A 198 11.76 -14.14 -4.04
CA THR A 198 10.74 -14.09 -2.99
C THR A 198 11.22 -14.79 -1.72
N ARG A 199 10.63 -14.46 -0.58
CA ARG A 199 10.75 -15.15 0.71
C ARG A 199 12.13 -15.13 1.37
N TYR A 200 13.13 -14.49 0.84
CA TYR A 200 14.41 -14.34 1.53
C TYR A 200 14.36 -13.08 2.41
N GLY A 201 14.41 -13.26 3.72
CA GLY A 201 14.25 -12.18 4.72
C GLY A 201 15.51 -11.33 4.96
N GLY A 202 16.60 -11.54 4.20
CA GLY A 202 17.84 -10.81 4.38
C GLY A 202 18.78 -11.45 5.40
N GLU A 203 19.94 -10.82 5.65
CA GLU A 203 20.94 -11.32 6.59
C GLU A 203 20.56 -11.05 8.07
N TYR A 204 19.79 -10.00 8.30
CA TYR A 204 19.23 -9.60 9.60
C TYR A 204 17.98 -8.74 9.41
N PRO A 205 17.12 -8.62 10.43
CA PRO A 205 15.91 -7.82 10.29
C PRO A 205 16.24 -6.34 10.06
N GLU A 206 15.43 -5.68 9.24
CA GLU A 206 15.64 -4.29 8.83
C GLU A 206 17.01 -4.05 8.14
N SER A 207 17.55 -5.07 7.48
CA SER A 207 18.82 -4.97 6.73
C SER A 207 18.69 -4.04 5.52
N GLU A 208 17.51 -3.96 4.92
CA GLU A 208 17.29 -3.23 3.68
C GLU A 208 16.96 -1.74 3.93
N PRO A 209 17.45 -0.84 3.07
CA PRO A 209 17.18 0.59 3.25
C PRO A 209 15.68 0.92 3.22
N GLU A 210 14.89 0.19 2.43
CA GLU A 210 13.45 0.38 2.28
C GLU A 210 12.69 0.02 3.56
N SER A 211 12.94 -1.15 4.13
CA SER A 211 12.30 -1.61 5.38
C SER A 211 12.73 -0.75 6.57
N ARG A 212 14.03 -0.44 6.67
CA ARG A 212 14.57 0.45 7.71
C ARG A 212 13.95 1.83 7.65
N LEU A 213 13.88 2.42 6.45
CA LEU A 213 13.27 3.73 6.24
C LEU A 213 11.82 3.76 6.73
N LEU A 214 11.04 2.73 6.38
CA LEU A 214 9.64 2.65 6.81
C LEU A 214 9.51 2.47 8.32
N CYS A 215 10.36 1.65 8.93
CA CYS A 215 10.40 1.48 10.38
C CYS A 215 10.75 2.79 11.10
N ASP A 216 11.81 3.48 10.66
CA ASP A 216 12.25 4.75 11.26
C ASP A 216 11.18 5.83 11.10
N PHE A 217 10.52 5.89 9.96
CA PHE A 217 9.40 6.78 9.73
C PHE A 217 8.24 6.48 10.70
N CYS A 218 7.86 5.22 10.87
CA CYS A 218 6.80 4.84 11.80
C CYS A 218 7.16 5.04 13.27
N ARG A 219 8.46 4.95 13.64
CA ARG A 219 8.96 5.27 14.98
C ARG A 219 8.94 6.76 15.28
N SER A 220 9.09 7.61 14.26
CA SER A 220 9.22 9.07 14.41
C SER A 220 7.91 9.79 14.70
N GLN A 221 6.76 9.15 14.53
CA GLN A 221 5.45 9.79 14.71
C GLN A 221 4.34 8.79 15.08
N TYR A 222 3.21 9.35 15.49
CA TYR A 222 2.04 8.57 15.85
C TYR A 222 1.19 8.24 14.61
N PHE A 223 0.77 6.99 14.48
CA PHE A 223 -0.26 6.53 13.55
C PHE A 223 -1.38 5.82 14.31
N ARG A 224 -2.65 6.06 13.97
CA ARG A 224 -3.78 5.32 14.56
C ARG A 224 -3.71 3.84 14.24
N HIS A 225 -3.45 3.53 12.98
CA HIS A 225 -3.31 2.20 12.41
C HIS A 225 -2.65 2.30 11.03
N ALA A 226 -2.29 1.15 10.46
CA ALA A 226 -1.70 1.06 9.15
C ALA A 226 -2.36 -0.02 8.28
N LEU A 227 -2.38 0.19 6.96
CA LEU A 227 -2.77 -0.81 5.98
C LEU A 227 -1.63 -1.01 4.98
N ALA A 228 -1.20 -2.26 4.82
CA ALA A 228 -0.27 -2.71 3.80
C ALA A 228 -1.06 -3.38 2.67
N PHE A 229 -0.97 -2.84 1.47
CA PHE A 229 -1.67 -3.36 0.30
C PHE A 229 -0.76 -4.28 -0.49
N HIS A 230 -1.21 -5.50 -0.65
CA HIS A 230 -0.63 -6.60 -1.40
C HIS A 230 -1.60 -7.10 -2.47
N SER A 231 -1.20 -8.06 -3.25
CA SER A 231 -2.06 -8.83 -4.14
C SER A 231 -1.52 -10.26 -4.24
N GLN A 232 -2.36 -11.25 -4.33
CA GLN A 232 -3.77 -11.27 -4.62
C GLN A 232 -4.49 -12.29 -3.69
N GLY A 233 -5.81 -12.17 -3.54
CA GLY A 233 -6.57 -13.17 -2.73
C GLY A 233 -7.97 -12.70 -2.32
N GLU A 234 -8.22 -11.37 -2.31
CA GLU A 234 -9.40 -10.75 -1.69
C GLU A 234 -9.52 -11.13 -0.21
N GLU A 235 -8.40 -10.97 0.50
CA GLU A 235 -8.25 -11.35 1.89
C GLU A 235 -7.76 -10.18 2.75
N ILE A 236 -8.06 -10.26 4.05
CA ILE A 236 -7.64 -9.29 5.08
C ILE A 236 -6.96 -10.07 6.20
N TYR A 237 -5.66 -9.83 6.38
CA TYR A 237 -4.93 -10.33 7.54
C TYR A 237 -4.83 -9.22 8.59
N TRP A 238 -5.17 -9.51 9.83
CA TRP A 238 -5.38 -8.51 10.89
C TRP A 238 -4.74 -8.87 12.22
N ASP A 239 -4.34 -10.12 12.39
CA ASP A 239 -3.87 -10.69 13.64
C ASP A 239 -2.37 -10.94 13.65
N PHE A 240 -1.77 -10.80 14.82
CA PHE A 240 -0.41 -11.26 15.13
C PHE A 240 -0.34 -11.68 16.63
N GLY A 241 -1.11 -12.71 16.95
CA GLY A 241 -1.15 -13.33 18.27
C GLY A 241 -1.53 -12.36 19.40
N GLU A 242 -0.90 -12.55 20.57
CA GLU A 242 -1.19 -11.78 21.79
C GLU A 242 -0.84 -10.28 21.70
N HIS A 243 -0.08 -9.86 20.71
CA HIS A 243 0.24 -8.45 20.47
C HIS A 243 -0.88 -7.68 19.76
N THR A 244 -1.89 -8.38 19.26
CA THR A 244 -2.95 -7.77 18.48
C THR A 244 -3.89 -6.94 19.35
N PRO A 245 -4.06 -5.62 19.10
CA PRO A 245 -5.00 -4.80 19.84
C PRO A 245 -6.44 -5.31 19.70
N GLU A 246 -7.22 -5.31 20.78
CA GLU A 246 -8.60 -5.82 20.82
C GLU A 246 -9.50 -5.26 19.71
N LYS A 247 -9.37 -3.96 19.40
CA LYS A 247 -10.15 -3.29 18.36
C LYS A 247 -9.85 -3.78 16.92
N SER A 248 -8.70 -4.43 16.70
CA SER A 248 -8.27 -4.87 15.35
C SER A 248 -9.29 -5.81 14.70
N ARG A 249 -9.87 -6.74 15.49
CA ARG A 249 -10.87 -7.67 14.97
C ARG A 249 -12.13 -6.96 14.48
N LEU A 250 -12.65 -6.01 15.25
CA LEU A 250 -13.84 -5.23 14.83
C LEU A 250 -13.55 -4.40 13.58
N MET A 251 -12.36 -3.77 13.51
CA MET A 251 -11.93 -3.01 12.34
C MET A 251 -11.85 -3.92 11.10
N ALA A 252 -11.26 -5.12 11.24
CA ALA A 252 -11.20 -6.10 10.15
C ALA A 252 -12.60 -6.56 9.70
N GLN A 253 -13.54 -6.76 10.64
CA GLN A 253 -14.93 -7.11 10.32
C GLN A 253 -15.63 -6.01 9.52
N VAL A 254 -15.44 -4.73 9.88
CA VAL A 254 -15.99 -3.60 9.13
C VAL A 254 -15.39 -3.57 7.72
N MET A 255 -14.07 -3.73 7.58
CA MET A 255 -13.42 -3.78 6.27
C MET A 255 -13.89 -4.96 5.43
N ALA A 256 -14.05 -6.14 6.03
CA ALA A 256 -14.55 -7.32 5.34
C ALA A 256 -16.00 -7.15 4.87
N ALA A 257 -16.86 -6.57 5.70
CA ALA A 257 -18.26 -6.32 5.37
C ALA A 257 -18.42 -5.31 4.22
N SER A 258 -17.56 -4.28 4.17
CA SER A 258 -17.64 -3.22 3.16
C SER A 258 -16.93 -3.55 1.84
N SER A 259 -16.04 -4.55 1.81
CA SER A 259 -15.34 -4.98 0.59
C SER A 259 -15.81 -6.32 0.05
N GLY A 260 -16.44 -7.15 0.89
CA GLY A 260 -16.69 -8.55 0.58
C GLY A 260 -15.45 -9.44 0.70
N TYR A 261 -14.32 -8.91 1.14
CA TYR A 261 -13.08 -9.66 1.34
C TYR A 261 -13.18 -10.55 2.58
N LYS A 262 -12.42 -11.62 2.60
CA LYS A 262 -12.42 -12.57 3.72
C LYS A 262 -11.39 -12.15 4.78
N MET A 263 -11.76 -12.27 6.04
CA MET A 263 -10.79 -12.31 7.12
C MET A 263 -10.11 -13.68 7.10
N SER A 264 -8.80 -13.70 6.90
CA SER A 264 -8.03 -14.94 6.75
C SER A 264 -6.79 -14.91 7.66
N GLU A 265 -6.24 -16.08 7.90
CA GLU A 265 -4.94 -16.27 8.54
C GLU A 265 -3.90 -16.56 7.45
N PRO A 266 -2.73 -15.90 7.48
CA PRO A 266 -1.68 -16.16 6.51
C PRO A 266 -1.06 -17.53 6.73
N GLU A 267 -0.42 -18.08 5.68
CA GLU A 267 0.43 -19.27 5.79
C GLU A 267 1.60 -19.02 6.76
N ALA A 268 2.18 -20.11 7.30
CA ALA A 268 3.31 -20.01 8.25
C ALA A 268 4.50 -19.21 7.70
N LEU A 269 4.82 -19.34 6.40
CA LEU A 269 5.86 -18.56 5.72
C LEU A 269 5.46 -17.11 5.39
N ALA A 270 4.23 -16.73 5.62
CA ALA A 270 3.73 -15.36 5.48
C ALA A 270 3.37 -14.74 6.85
N THR A 271 3.79 -15.40 7.94
CA THR A 271 3.58 -14.95 9.31
C THR A 271 4.92 -14.61 9.95
N GLY A 272 5.03 -13.42 10.48
CA GLY A 272 6.30 -12.86 10.96
C GLY A 272 7.10 -12.21 9.83
N GLY A 273 8.08 -11.39 10.17
CA GLY A 273 8.92 -10.66 9.22
C GLY A 273 8.19 -9.62 8.36
N GLY A 274 6.87 -9.53 8.41
CA GLY A 274 6.06 -8.61 7.64
C GLY A 274 5.83 -7.26 8.32
N PHE A 275 5.51 -6.23 7.52
CA PHE A 275 5.24 -4.88 8.02
C PHE A 275 4.05 -4.85 8.99
N LYS A 276 2.96 -5.53 8.67
CA LYS A 276 1.77 -5.61 9.54
C LYS A 276 2.15 -6.17 10.92
N ASP A 277 2.89 -7.26 10.94
CA ASP A 277 3.29 -7.95 12.17
C ASP A 277 4.22 -7.08 13.02
N TRP A 278 5.17 -6.40 12.37
CA TRP A 278 6.04 -5.45 13.02
C TRP A 278 5.28 -4.25 13.60
N PHE A 279 4.35 -3.68 12.85
CA PHE A 279 3.55 -2.55 13.32
C PHE A 279 2.69 -2.92 14.54
N ILE A 280 2.11 -4.12 14.54
CA ILE A 280 1.34 -4.65 15.67
C ILE A 280 2.26 -4.89 16.88
N SER A 281 3.34 -5.64 16.71
CA SER A 281 4.19 -6.08 17.83
C SER A 281 5.03 -4.95 18.41
N TYR A 282 5.53 -4.04 17.59
CA TYR A 282 6.41 -2.96 18.02
C TYR A 282 5.65 -1.71 18.47
N LEU A 283 4.64 -1.28 17.70
CA LEU A 283 3.89 -0.06 17.99
C LEU A 283 2.62 -0.30 18.83
N HIS A 284 2.21 -1.56 19.02
CA HIS A 284 1.00 -1.95 19.76
C HIS A 284 -0.27 -1.28 19.22
N ARG A 285 -0.38 -1.17 17.90
CA ARG A 285 -1.50 -0.55 17.18
C ARG A 285 -2.00 -1.45 16.07
N PRO A 286 -3.29 -1.31 15.67
CA PRO A 286 -3.83 -2.12 14.59
C PRO A 286 -3.04 -1.93 13.30
N ALA A 287 -2.76 -3.03 12.62
CA ALA A 287 -2.31 -3.01 11.25
C ALA A 287 -2.95 -4.16 10.46
N PHE A 288 -3.07 -3.98 9.16
CA PHE A 288 -3.77 -4.90 8.29
C PHE A 288 -2.97 -5.11 7.01
N THR A 289 -2.96 -6.36 6.53
CA THR A 289 -2.57 -6.67 5.15
C THR A 289 -3.83 -6.87 4.34
N ILE A 290 -3.93 -6.17 3.21
CA ILE A 290 -5.06 -6.24 2.29
C ILE A 290 -4.57 -6.84 0.98
N GLU A 291 -4.99 -8.07 0.69
CA GLU A 291 -4.68 -8.79 -0.56
C GLU A 291 -5.71 -8.44 -1.63
N ILE A 292 -5.40 -7.46 -2.49
CA ILE A 292 -6.36 -6.95 -3.47
C ILE A 292 -6.53 -7.87 -4.68
N GLY A 293 -7.76 -7.98 -5.15
CA GLY A 293 -8.11 -8.65 -6.41
C GLY A 293 -7.88 -10.16 -6.44
N LYS A 294 -8.17 -10.76 -7.57
CA LYS A 294 -8.02 -12.20 -7.83
C LYS A 294 -7.24 -12.46 -9.12
N GLY A 295 -6.64 -13.65 -9.23
CA GLY A 295 -5.97 -14.09 -10.46
C GLY A 295 -4.52 -14.43 -10.24
N LYS A 296 -3.64 -13.98 -11.12
CA LYS A 296 -2.19 -14.21 -11.03
C LYS A 296 -1.46 -12.88 -11.09
N ASN A 297 -0.53 -12.71 -10.18
CA ASN A 297 0.36 -11.56 -10.21
C ASN A 297 1.38 -11.65 -11.39
N PRO A 298 1.73 -10.51 -12.01
CA PRO A 298 1.14 -9.17 -11.79
C PRO A 298 -0.32 -9.10 -12.22
N LEU A 299 -1.19 -8.49 -11.40
CA LEU A 299 -2.57 -8.23 -11.81
C LEU A 299 -2.60 -7.23 -12.97
N PRO A 300 -3.47 -7.45 -14.00
CA PRO A 300 -3.51 -6.58 -15.15
C PRO A 300 -4.06 -5.17 -14.81
N LEU A 301 -3.57 -4.15 -15.50
CA LEU A 301 -4.04 -2.76 -15.35
C LEU A 301 -5.56 -2.60 -15.53
N SER A 302 -6.16 -3.44 -16.36
CA SER A 302 -7.61 -3.47 -16.62
C SER A 302 -8.45 -3.76 -15.38
N ASP A 303 -7.86 -4.39 -14.36
CA ASP A 303 -8.58 -4.78 -13.15
C ASP A 303 -8.69 -3.63 -12.15
N LEU A 304 -7.84 -2.61 -12.27
CA LEU A 304 -7.82 -1.46 -11.35
C LEU A 304 -9.20 -0.79 -11.15
N PRO A 305 -10.01 -0.52 -12.20
CA PRO A 305 -11.33 0.08 -12.00
C PRO A 305 -12.25 -0.75 -11.11
N ASN A 306 -12.30 -2.05 -11.36
CA ASN A 306 -13.16 -2.98 -10.61
C ASN A 306 -12.66 -3.15 -9.17
N ILE A 307 -11.35 -3.35 -8.97
CA ILE A 307 -10.74 -3.45 -7.65
C ILE A 307 -11.00 -2.19 -6.84
N HIS A 308 -10.80 -1.01 -7.45
CA HIS A 308 -11.07 0.25 -6.78
C HIS A 308 -12.55 0.40 -6.39
N GLN A 309 -13.48 0.03 -7.28
CA GLN A 309 -14.91 0.09 -7.00
C GLN A 309 -15.31 -0.84 -5.85
N THR A 310 -14.78 -2.07 -5.83
CA THR A 310 -15.01 -3.05 -4.76
C THR A 310 -14.48 -2.56 -3.41
N LEU A 311 -13.35 -1.87 -3.42
CA LEU A 311 -12.67 -1.43 -2.19
C LEU A 311 -13.04 0.00 -1.75
N GLU A 312 -13.80 0.78 -2.53
CA GLU A 312 -14.04 2.19 -2.25
C GLU A 312 -14.61 2.43 -0.84
N GLU A 313 -15.63 1.68 -0.46
CA GLU A 313 -16.25 1.81 0.87
C GLU A 313 -15.29 1.37 1.98
N MET A 314 -14.58 0.25 1.80
CA MET A 314 -13.55 -0.22 2.74
C MET A 314 -12.45 0.81 2.93
N LEU A 315 -11.95 1.42 1.85
CA LEU A 315 -10.93 2.45 1.89
C LEU A 315 -11.41 3.69 2.66
N VAL A 316 -12.66 4.10 2.48
CA VAL A 316 -13.28 5.19 3.25
C VAL A 316 -13.35 4.84 4.73
N PHE A 317 -13.86 3.65 5.07
CA PHE A 317 -13.93 3.21 6.47
C PHE A 317 -12.54 3.11 7.11
N SER A 318 -11.54 2.62 6.37
CA SER A 318 -10.16 2.56 6.88
C SER A 318 -9.61 3.92 7.29
N VAL A 319 -10.05 5.00 6.66
CA VAL A 319 -9.63 6.37 6.98
C VAL A 319 -10.37 6.94 8.19
N ILE A 320 -11.63 6.60 8.40
CA ILE A 320 -12.44 7.19 9.46
C ILE A 320 -12.36 6.45 10.80
N MET A 321 -11.98 5.16 10.82
CA MET A 321 -11.71 4.35 12.02
C MET A 321 -10.41 4.77 12.70
#